data_8d37ec951c87c8c55fc5debbbc2eea21
#
_entry.id   8d37ec951c87c8c55fc5debbbc2eea21
#
_cell.length_a   1.000
_cell.length_b   1.000
_cell.length_c   1.000
_cell.angle_alpha   90.00
_cell.angle_beta   90.00
_cell.angle_gamma   90.00
#
_symmetry.space_group_name_H-M   'P 1'
#
loop_
_entity.id
_entity.type
_entity.pdbx_description
1 polymer ?
#
loop_
_entity_poly.entity_id
_entity_poly.type
_entity_poly.pdbx_seq_one_letter_code
_entity_poly.pdbx_strand_id
1 'polypeptide(L)'
;LYDSAGQKGNRNDVTGKKILGYYDVLVPDGRQQPVDIGTLWLRTFRFVQLDITTADEPLQLHELYNDFCAYPFEMKARFDADDASLEAIRHVSWRTARLCAGETYFDCPYYEQLQYIGDTRIQALISLYNSGDHRLMQQAIAQFDQSRIAAGITASRYPSNQLQLIPPFSLYWVAMVHDYYLHVPDTAFVKSMLPGIDQVLGWFERQVNEQGIVANLPWWNFMDWVPKLPRGVPKGATTAEGSAMVSLLYVYALQRAADLHQRFGNAAIATRLQQQIARIQQAVRRGMYQPARGLFADDAAKTSYSQHTNILAVLTHTATQPQALMQRVLSDTSLLQATIYFKFYLFRALKQTNLGHLYLPQLGFWRQSIRDGLTTFPETENKMRSDCHAWSASPLYDLPALVAGISPAAPGFQQVEIAPQPGTLTRIDCSMPHPAGTIVVALRKKADGNSLSGSITLPPGIGGRYVWAGKSRVLRPGLNVLE
;
A
#
# COMPACT_ATOMS: atom_id res chain seq x y z
N LEU A 1 14.77 -11.93 -18.00
CA LEU A 1 15.64 -13.06 -18.34
C LEU A 1 15.07 -14.35 -17.75
N TYR A 2 15.01 -15.40 -18.60
CA TYR A 2 14.46 -16.70 -18.23
C TYR A 2 15.43 -17.80 -18.67
N ASP A 3 15.59 -18.82 -17.84
CA ASP A 3 16.32 -20.03 -18.18
C ASP A 3 15.50 -20.96 -19.08
N SER A 4 16.04 -22.12 -19.43
CA SER A 4 15.38 -23.12 -20.29
C SER A 4 14.12 -23.72 -19.66
N ALA A 5 13.96 -23.65 -18.34
CA ALA A 5 12.77 -24.08 -17.59
C ALA A 5 11.74 -22.96 -17.39
N GLY A 6 11.97 -21.78 -17.98
CA GLY A 6 11.09 -20.62 -17.83
C GLY A 6 11.16 -19.97 -16.44
N GLN A 7 12.26 -20.18 -15.71
CA GLN A 7 12.46 -19.59 -14.37
C GLN A 7 13.39 -18.37 -14.46
N LYS A 8 13.13 -17.38 -13.63
CA LYS A 8 13.98 -16.19 -13.56
C LYS A 8 15.23 -16.40 -12.71
N GLY A 9 15.15 -17.21 -11.64
CA GLY A 9 16.25 -17.50 -10.73
C GLY A 9 16.88 -16.23 -10.14
N ASN A 10 18.17 -16.25 -9.84
CA ASN A 10 18.89 -15.05 -9.43
C ASN A 10 18.99 -14.07 -10.60
N ARG A 11 18.61 -12.79 -10.37
CA ARG A 11 18.54 -11.76 -11.43
C ARG A 11 19.90 -11.21 -11.85
N ASN A 12 20.96 -11.47 -11.08
CA ASN A 12 22.33 -11.13 -11.46
C ASN A 12 22.97 -12.19 -12.37
N ASP A 13 22.45 -13.41 -12.34
CA ASP A 13 22.93 -14.47 -13.22
C ASP A 13 22.22 -14.37 -14.58
N VAL A 14 23.01 -14.11 -15.62
CA VAL A 14 22.54 -13.99 -17.02
C VAL A 14 22.94 -15.20 -17.86
N THR A 15 23.75 -16.11 -17.33
CA THR A 15 24.34 -17.23 -18.05
C THR A 15 23.25 -18.19 -18.55
N GLY A 16 23.22 -18.43 -19.85
CA GLY A 16 22.27 -19.33 -20.48
C GLY A 16 20.81 -18.87 -20.48
N LYS A 17 20.52 -17.65 -20.02
CA LYS A 17 19.17 -17.08 -20.02
C LYS A 17 18.89 -16.30 -21.30
N LYS A 18 17.59 -16.24 -21.65
CA LYS A 18 17.08 -15.48 -22.79
C LYS A 18 16.20 -14.33 -22.30
N ILE A 19 16.23 -13.20 -23.02
CA ILE A 19 15.26 -12.13 -22.86
C ILE A 19 13.97 -12.59 -23.55
N LEU A 20 12.87 -12.63 -22.78
CA LEU A 20 11.51 -12.83 -23.29
C LEU A 20 10.70 -11.60 -22.92
N GLY A 21 10.14 -10.92 -23.89
CA GLY A 21 9.37 -9.71 -23.63
C GLY A 21 9.12 -8.87 -24.88
N TYR A 22 8.88 -7.59 -24.70
CA TYR A 22 8.66 -6.65 -25.79
C TYR A 22 9.96 -6.36 -26.52
N TYR A 23 9.85 -6.20 -27.85
CA TYR A 23 10.95 -5.78 -28.71
C TYR A 23 10.45 -4.75 -29.72
N ASP A 24 11.37 -3.95 -30.21
CA ASP A 24 11.14 -2.98 -31.29
C ASP A 24 11.97 -3.42 -32.50
N VAL A 25 11.42 -3.27 -33.69
CA VAL A 25 12.14 -3.55 -34.96
C VAL A 25 12.43 -2.22 -35.61
N LEU A 26 13.70 -1.94 -35.83
CA LEU A 26 14.19 -0.73 -36.49
C LEU A 26 14.75 -1.11 -37.85
N VAL A 27 14.25 -0.49 -38.91
CA VAL A 27 14.71 -0.72 -40.29
C VAL A 27 15.28 0.59 -40.85
N PRO A 28 16.61 0.81 -40.72
CA PRO A 28 17.26 1.99 -41.29
C PRO A 28 17.16 1.99 -42.82
N ASP A 29 17.08 3.18 -43.41
CA ASP A 29 16.90 3.36 -44.86
C ASP A 29 18.22 3.33 -45.66
N GLY A 30 19.34 3.01 -45.03
CA GLY A 30 20.66 2.90 -45.67
C GLY A 30 21.36 4.24 -45.93
N ARG A 31 20.83 5.36 -45.47
CA ARG A 31 21.52 6.68 -45.64
C ARG A 31 22.83 6.70 -44.85
N GLN A 32 23.82 7.44 -45.38
CA GLN A 32 25.13 7.57 -44.73
C GLN A 32 25.13 8.55 -43.53
N GLN A 33 24.11 9.40 -43.42
CA GLN A 33 24.02 10.31 -42.30
C GLN A 33 23.48 9.59 -41.04
N PRO A 34 24.01 9.91 -39.87
CA PRO A 34 23.47 9.37 -38.62
C PRO A 34 21.97 9.67 -38.47
N VAL A 35 21.22 8.66 -38.01
CA VAL A 35 19.79 8.78 -37.72
C VAL A 35 19.59 8.50 -36.25
N ASP A 36 18.95 9.41 -35.56
CA ASP A 36 18.51 9.20 -34.18
C ASP A 36 17.15 8.53 -34.19
N ILE A 37 17.05 7.39 -33.51
CA ILE A 37 15.84 6.55 -33.48
C ILE A 37 15.43 6.37 -32.03
N GLY A 38 14.27 6.93 -31.64
CA GLY A 38 13.65 6.76 -30.35
C GLY A 38 12.34 5.98 -30.44
N THR A 39 12.01 5.24 -29.37
CA THR A 39 10.68 4.64 -29.24
C THR A 39 9.70 5.65 -28.64
N LEU A 40 8.45 5.65 -29.12
CA LEU A 40 7.38 6.50 -28.55
C LEU A 40 6.77 5.93 -27.27
N TRP A 41 7.05 4.67 -26.98
CA TRP A 41 6.50 3.97 -25.83
C TRP A 41 7.51 3.94 -24.70
N LEU A 42 7.07 4.26 -23.48
CA LEU A 42 7.87 4.11 -22.26
C LEU A 42 8.32 2.65 -22.12
N ARG A 43 9.63 2.44 -22.07
CA ARG A 43 10.25 1.13 -21.85
C ARG A 43 10.90 1.09 -20.48
N THR A 44 10.63 0.03 -19.73
CA THR A 44 11.32 -0.26 -18.48
C THR A 44 12.13 -1.53 -18.65
N PHE A 45 13.41 -1.47 -18.37
CA PHE A 45 14.34 -2.57 -18.62
C PHE A 45 15.47 -2.56 -17.57
N ARG A 46 16.10 -3.68 -17.44
CA ARG A 46 17.37 -3.85 -16.75
C ARG A 46 18.46 -4.31 -17.70
N PHE A 47 18.08 -5.07 -18.74
CA PHE A 47 18.95 -5.58 -19.78
C PHE A 47 18.35 -5.24 -21.14
N VAL A 48 19.22 -4.89 -22.08
CA VAL A 48 18.89 -4.66 -23.48
C VAL A 48 19.68 -5.65 -24.31
N GLN A 49 19.03 -6.29 -25.26
CA GLN A 49 19.67 -7.13 -26.28
C GLN A 49 19.46 -6.46 -27.64
N LEU A 50 20.53 -6.37 -28.42
CA LEU A 50 20.49 -5.92 -29.80
C LEU A 50 20.76 -7.10 -30.71
N ASP A 51 19.81 -7.41 -31.58
CA ASP A 51 19.97 -8.41 -32.66
C ASP A 51 20.08 -7.64 -33.99
N ILE A 52 21.26 -7.63 -34.56
CA ILE A 52 21.59 -6.82 -35.77
C ILE A 52 21.77 -7.76 -36.97
N THR A 53 21.04 -7.47 -38.04
CA THR A 53 21.20 -8.15 -39.32
C THR A 53 21.50 -7.10 -40.37
N THR A 54 22.57 -7.30 -41.14
CA THR A 54 22.93 -6.47 -42.27
C THR A 54 22.99 -7.32 -43.54
N ALA A 55 22.86 -6.69 -44.71
CA ALA A 55 23.16 -7.29 -45.98
C ALA A 55 24.64 -7.04 -46.34
N ASP A 56 24.90 -6.37 -47.44
CA ASP A 56 26.27 -6.15 -47.93
C ASP A 56 26.97 -4.96 -47.24
N GLU A 57 26.19 -4.02 -46.69
CA GLU A 57 26.73 -2.84 -46.01
C GLU A 57 26.69 -3.01 -44.50
N PRO A 58 27.76 -2.58 -43.78
CA PRO A 58 27.79 -2.65 -42.32
C PRO A 58 26.96 -1.56 -41.69
N LEU A 59 26.27 -1.88 -40.57
CA LEU A 59 25.66 -0.90 -39.68
C LEU A 59 26.72 -0.34 -38.72
N GLN A 60 26.77 0.98 -38.60
CA GLN A 60 27.55 1.67 -37.56
C GLN A 60 26.62 2.14 -36.44
N LEU A 61 26.76 1.58 -35.26
CA LEU A 61 26.09 2.05 -34.07
C LEU A 61 26.99 3.09 -33.38
N HIS A 62 26.61 4.37 -33.44
CA HIS A 62 27.39 5.46 -32.87
C HIS A 62 27.16 5.58 -31.37
N GLU A 63 25.90 5.48 -30.93
CA GLU A 63 25.53 5.67 -29.54
C GLU A 63 24.28 4.85 -29.19
N LEU A 64 24.19 4.38 -27.95
CA LEU A 64 23.00 3.81 -27.34
C LEU A 64 22.80 4.47 -25.99
N TYR A 65 21.75 5.23 -25.84
CA TYR A 65 21.43 5.92 -24.61
C TYR A 65 19.96 5.74 -24.21
N ASN A 66 19.61 6.13 -23.01
CA ASN A 66 18.23 6.20 -22.56
C ASN A 66 18.02 7.45 -21.70
N ASP A 67 16.87 8.06 -21.84
CA ASP A 67 16.39 9.13 -20.97
C ASP A 67 15.53 8.55 -19.85
N PHE A 68 15.89 8.85 -18.62
CA PHE A 68 15.09 8.45 -17.47
C PHE A 68 13.89 9.38 -17.32
N CYS A 69 12.69 8.83 -17.42
CA CYS A 69 11.43 9.54 -17.26
C CYS A 69 10.65 9.01 -16.07
N ALA A 70 10.31 9.86 -15.13
CA ALA A 70 9.48 9.55 -13.96
C ALA A 70 8.89 10.85 -13.38
N TYR A 71 7.85 10.72 -12.55
CA TYR A 71 7.39 11.85 -11.75
C TYR A 71 8.54 12.38 -10.86
N PRO A 72 8.75 13.71 -10.76
CA PRO A 72 9.93 14.31 -10.12
C PRO A 72 9.86 14.27 -8.59
N PHE A 73 9.57 13.10 -8.02
CA PHE A 73 9.68 12.92 -6.58
C PHE A 73 11.13 13.02 -6.12
N GLU A 74 11.34 13.80 -5.08
CA GLU A 74 12.62 13.91 -4.37
C GLU A 74 12.55 13.14 -3.05
N MET A 75 13.58 12.35 -2.76
CA MET A 75 13.72 11.69 -1.45
C MET A 75 14.14 12.71 -0.40
N LYS A 76 13.22 13.14 0.44
CA LYS A 76 13.47 14.08 1.56
C LYS A 76 13.55 13.35 2.91
N ALA A 77 12.94 12.17 3.00
CA ALA A 77 12.98 11.36 4.22
C ALA A 77 14.31 10.64 4.38
N ARG A 78 14.72 10.43 5.63
CA ARG A 78 15.85 9.58 6.01
C ARG A 78 15.40 8.60 7.08
N PHE A 79 15.97 7.41 7.03
CA PHE A 79 15.81 6.42 8.09
C PHE A 79 17.12 5.66 8.21
N ASP A 80 17.71 5.67 9.39
CA ASP A 80 18.92 4.92 9.73
C ASP A 80 18.71 4.19 11.05
N ALA A 81 19.22 2.97 11.15
CA ALA A 81 19.08 2.11 12.30
C ALA A 81 20.29 1.16 12.39
N ASP A 82 20.35 0.38 13.44
CA ASP A 82 21.40 -0.63 13.65
C ASP A 82 21.13 -1.98 12.94
N ASP A 83 20.22 -2.03 11.96
CA ASP A 83 20.03 -3.14 11.01
C ASP A 83 20.33 -2.65 9.59
N ALA A 84 21.51 -2.99 9.09
CA ALA A 84 21.98 -2.57 7.75
C ALA A 84 21.09 -3.07 6.61
N SER A 85 20.29 -4.14 6.80
CA SER A 85 19.39 -4.63 5.76
C SER A 85 18.26 -3.64 5.45
N LEU A 86 17.92 -2.76 6.39
CA LEU A 86 16.84 -1.78 6.22
C LEU A 86 17.21 -0.69 5.21
N GLU A 87 18.50 -0.28 5.14
CA GLU A 87 18.93 0.68 4.12
C GLU A 87 18.82 0.09 2.71
N ALA A 88 19.25 -1.17 2.53
CA ALA A 88 19.09 -1.85 1.24
C ALA A 88 17.59 -1.99 0.83
N ILE A 89 16.72 -2.33 1.79
CA ILE A 89 15.27 -2.39 1.55
C ILE A 89 14.74 -1.01 1.15
N ARG A 90 15.13 0.06 1.84
CA ARG A 90 14.71 1.43 1.50
C ARG A 90 15.14 1.84 0.09
N HIS A 91 16.39 1.57 -0.26
CA HIS A 91 16.94 1.90 -1.57
C HIS A 91 16.17 1.19 -2.71
N VAL A 92 15.93 -0.12 -2.56
CA VAL A 92 15.17 -0.91 -3.55
C VAL A 92 13.70 -0.49 -3.59
N SER A 93 13.09 -0.21 -2.43
CA SER A 93 11.71 0.31 -2.35
C SER A 93 11.56 1.66 -3.05
N TRP A 94 12.53 2.58 -2.86
CA TRP A 94 12.49 3.89 -3.52
C TRP A 94 12.61 3.79 -5.03
N ARG A 95 13.51 2.94 -5.52
CA ARG A 95 13.63 2.66 -6.95
C ARG A 95 12.32 2.10 -7.50
N THR A 96 11.69 1.14 -6.80
CA THR A 96 10.40 0.57 -7.18
C THR A 96 9.31 1.65 -7.27
N ALA A 97 9.18 2.47 -6.22
CA ALA A 97 8.17 3.52 -6.16
C ALA A 97 8.36 4.57 -7.27
N ARG A 98 9.61 5.00 -7.53
CA ARG A 98 9.90 5.98 -8.59
C ARG A 98 9.60 5.46 -9.99
N LEU A 99 9.94 4.20 -10.29
CA LEU A 99 9.67 3.60 -11.59
C LEU A 99 8.17 3.38 -11.83
N CYS A 100 7.36 3.40 -10.78
CA CYS A 100 5.91 3.27 -10.84
C CYS A 100 5.17 4.61 -10.70
N ALA A 101 5.82 5.72 -10.99
CA ALA A 101 5.23 7.06 -10.94
C ALA A 101 5.67 7.90 -12.14
N GLY A 102 4.73 8.24 -12.99
CA GLY A 102 4.90 9.07 -14.18
C GLY A 102 3.85 10.18 -14.21
N GLU A 103 3.09 10.30 -15.29
CA GLU A 103 1.92 11.19 -15.36
C GLU A 103 0.80 10.77 -14.39
N THR A 104 0.76 9.48 -14.06
CA THR A 104 -0.06 8.87 -13.02
C THR A 104 0.82 7.93 -12.20
N TYR A 105 0.29 7.37 -11.12
CA TYR A 105 0.89 6.18 -10.55
C TYR A 105 0.69 4.99 -11.50
N PHE A 106 1.57 4.00 -11.44
CA PHE A 106 1.47 2.73 -12.16
C PHE A 106 1.49 1.57 -11.16
N ASP A 107 0.75 0.50 -11.43
CA ASP A 107 0.90 -0.77 -10.75
C ASP A 107 2.31 -1.33 -10.96
N CYS A 108 2.71 -1.35 -12.23
CA CYS A 108 4.03 -1.76 -12.68
C CYS A 108 4.42 -1.00 -13.97
N PRO A 109 5.72 -0.71 -14.18
CA PRO A 109 6.15 0.11 -15.30
C PRO A 109 6.45 -0.69 -16.57
N TYR A 110 6.30 -2.03 -16.54
CA TYR A 110 6.64 -2.90 -17.69
C TYR A 110 5.40 -3.51 -18.35
N TYR A 111 4.50 -4.15 -17.59
CA TYR A 111 3.39 -4.91 -18.18
C TYR A 111 2.16 -4.06 -18.44
N GLU A 112 1.54 -3.53 -17.40
CA GLU A 112 0.23 -2.89 -17.49
C GLU A 112 0.34 -1.38 -17.60
N GLN A 113 1.25 -0.76 -16.87
CA GLN A 113 1.45 0.71 -16.86
C GLN A 113 0.14 1.46 -16.54
N LEU A 114 -0.64 0.93 -15.59
CA LEU A 114 -1.98 1.42 -15.27
C LEU A 114 -2.11 1.86 -13.81
N GLN A 115 -2.90 2.89 -13.58
CA GLN A 115 -3.17 3.40 -12.26
C GLN A 115 -4.30 2.61 -11.60
N TYR A 116 -3.96 1.57 -10.80
CA TYR A 116 -4.92 0.83 -9.99
C TYR A 116 -5.10 1.46 -8.61
N ILE A 117 -6.34 1.45 -8.07
CA ILE A 117 -6.65 2.08 -6.77
C ILE A 117 -5.89 1.41 -5.62
N GLY A 118 -5.86 0.06 -5.60
CA GLY A 118 -5.22 -0.68 -4.51
C GLY A 118 -3.74 -0.36 -4.37
N ASP A 119 -3.03 -0.28 -5.49
CA ASP A 119 -1.62 0.11 -5.61
C ASP A 119 -1.42 1.57 -5.24
N THR A 120 -2.22 2.44 -5.87
CA THR A 120 -2.10 3.89 -5.75
C THR A 120 -2.22 4.36 -4.31
N ARG A 121 -3.10 3.77 -3.50
CA ARG A 121 -3.24 4.12 -2.09
C ARG A 121 -1.93 3.94 -1.32
N ILE A 122 -1.21 2.84 -1.57
CA ILE A 122 0.07 2.54 -0.91
C ILE A 122 1.15 3.49 -1.42
N GLN A 123 1.24 3.67 -2.75
CA GLN A 123 2.20 4.57 -3.39
C GLN A 123 2.03 6.01 -2.93
N ALA A 124 0.79 6.49 -2.81
CA ALA A 124 0.48 7.83 -2.36
C ALA A 124 0.99 8.09 -0.93
N LEU A 125 0.79 7.14 -0.03
CA LEU A 125 1.33 7.23 1.33
C LEU A 125 2.87 7.19 1.36
N ILE A 126 3.49 6.38 0.49
CA ILE A 126 4.94 6.39 0.30
C ILE A 126 5.42 7.77 -0.16
N SER A 127 4.75 8.38 -1.14
CA SER A 127 5.08 9.72 -1.65
C SER A 127 4.99 10.79 -0.57
N LEU A 128 3.91 10.79 0.21
CA LEU A 128 3.71 11.72 1.32
C LEU A 128 4.82 11.62 2.37
N TYR A 129 5.17 10.39 2.77
CA TYR A 129 6.16 10.17 3.83
C TYR A 129 7.60 10.39 3.40
N ASN A 130 7.89 10.22 2.10
CA ASN A 130 9.29 10.29 1.62
C ASN A 130 9.59 11.57 0.83
N SER A 131 8.64 12.11 0.09
CA SER A 131 8.79 13.33 -0.70
C SER A 131 8.03 14.52 -0.11
N GLY A 132 6.92 14.30 0.57
CA GLY A 132 5.98 15.33 0.99
C GLY A 132 5.13 15.89 -0.15
N ASP A 133 5.29 15.37 -1.37
CA ASP A 133 4.51 15.82 -2.53
C ASP A 133 3.19 15.04 -2.63
N HIS A 134 2.09 15.77 -2.55
CA HIS A 134 0.73 15.23 -2.55
C HIS A 134 0.00 15.37 -3.88
N ARG A 135 0.58 16.07 -4.87
CA ARG A 135 -0.11 16.45 -6.12
C ARG A 135 -0.57 15.25 -6.92
N LEU A 136 0.29 14.24 -7.07
CA LEU A 136 -0.06 13.02 -7.80
C LEU A 136 -1.14 12.20 -7.07
N MET A 137 -1.15 12.20 -5.72
CA MET A 137 -2.23 11.60 -4.92
C MET A 137 -3.56 12.34 -5.13
N GLN A 138 -3.54 13.68 -5.13
CA GLN A 138 -4.71 14.51 -5.36
C GLN A 138 -5.30 14.24 -6.75
N GLN A 139 -4.45 14.22 -7.78
CA GLN A 139 -4.84 13.88 -9.15
C GLN A 139 -5.47 12.49 -9.23
N ALA A 140 -4.86 11.47 -8.62
CA ALA A 140 -5.38 10.11 -8.61
C ALA A 140 -6.76 10.02 -7.95
N ILE A 141 -6.96 10.68 -6.80
CA ILE A 141 -8.27 10.74 -6.12
C ILE A 141 -9.33 11.34 -7.05
N ALA A 142 -9.03 12.47 -7.72
CA ALA A 142 -9.95 13.12 -8.63
C ALA A 142 -10.25 12.25 -9.87
N GLN A 143 -9.25 11.61 -10.45
CA GLN A 143 -9.41 10.72 -11.59
C GLN A 143 -10.29 9.51 -11.25
N PHE A 144 -10.10 8.89 -10.09
CA PHE A 144 -10.96 7.80 -9.65
C PHE A 144 -12.39 8.25 -9.38
N ASP A 145 -12.60 9.43 -8.79
CA ASP A 145 -13.95 10.00 -8.66
C ASP A 145 -14.63 10.16 -10.02
N GLN A 146 -13.92 10.69 -11.02
CA GLN A 146 -14.41 10.87 -12.39
C GLN A 146 -14.69 9.54 -13.11
N SER A 147 -14.05 8.45 -12.70
CA SER A 147 -14.22 7.12 -13.30
C SER A 147 -15.49 6.39 -12.85
N ARG A 148 -16.28 6.98 -11.94
CA ARG A 148 -17.50 6.33 -11.41
C ARG A 148 -18.49 6.03 -12.52
N ILE A 149 -18.98 4.78 -12.53
CA ILE A 149 -20.05 4.35 -13.41
C ILE A 149 -21.42 4.75 -12.83
N ALA A 150 -22.47 4.67 -13.64
CA ALA A 150 -23.83 5.01 -13.21
C ALA A 150 -24.33 4.23 -11.97
N ALA A 151 -23.78 3.03 -11.71
CA ALA A 151 -24.08 2.26 -10.51
C ALA A 151 -23.53 2.89 -9.22
N GLY A 152 -22.52 3.78 -9.31
CA GLY A 152 -21.95 4.55 -8.21
C GLY A 152 -20.54 4.15 -7.78
N ILE A 153 -19.99 3.01 -8.25
CA ILE A 153 -18.63 2.61 -7.95
C ILE A 153 -17.61 3.13 -8.99
N THR A 154 -16.36 3.25 -8.58
CA THR A 154 -15.25 3.67 -9.44
C THR A 154 -14.80 2.54 -10.37
N ALA A 155 -14.16 2.87 -11.49
CA ALA A 155 -13.31 1.92 -12.17
C ALA A 155 -12.15 1.49 -11.24
N SER A 156 -11.66 0.27 -11.43
CA SER A 156 -10.56 -0.28 -10.63
C SER A 156 -9.21 0.35 -10.99
N ARG A 157 -9.11 0.82 -12.23
CA ARG A 157 -7.94 1.48 -12.85
C ARG A 157 -8.40 2.61 -13.77
N TYR A 158 -7.77 3.75 -13.67
CA TYR A 158 -8.12 4.92 -14.48
C TYR A 158 -7.00 5.96 -14.45
N PRO A 159 -6.69 6.64 -15.59
CA PRO A 159 -7.32 6.49 -16.91
C PRO A 159 -6.99 5.14 -17.57
N SER A 160 -7.92 4.61 -18.38
CA SER A 160 -7.76 3.35 -19.09
C SER A 160 -8.72 3.31 -20.29
N ASN A 161 -8.28 2.68 -21.39
CA ASN A 161 -9.10 2.47 -22.58
C ASN A 161 -10.14 1.34 -22.42
N GLN A 162 -10.01 0.53 -21.35
CA GLN A 162 -10.92 -0.56 -21.05
C GLN A 162 -11.45 -0.44 -19.62
N LEU A 163 -12.78 -0.41 -19.50
CA LEU A 163 -13.42 -0.43 -18.20
C LEU A 163 -13.16 -1.76 -17.50
N GLN A 164 -12.61 -1.69 -16.30
CA GLN A 164 -12.51 -2.82 -15.39
C GLN A 164 -13.09 -2.41 -14.04
N LEU A 165 -13.87 -3.30 -13.45
CA LEU A 165 -14.51 -3.07 -12.15
C LEU A 165 -14.03 -4.10 -11.14
N ILE A 166 -13.47 -3.61 -10.06
CA ILE A 166 -13.08 -4.38 -8.86
C ILE A 166 -13.76 -3.69 -7.68
N PRO A 167 -14.98 -4.10 -7.28
CA PRO A 167 -15.73 -3.41 -6.24
C PRO A 167 -14.93 -3.13 -4.97
N PRO A 168 -14.13 -4.06 -4.41
CA PRO A 168 -13.30 -3.77 -3.24
C PRO A 168 -12.36 -2.58 -3.42
N PHE A 169 -11.90 -2.28 -4.63
CA PHE A 169 -11.01 -1.15 -4.89
C PHE A 169 -11.69 0.20 -4.69
N SER A 170 -12.99 0.31 -4.96
CA SER A 170 -13.75 1.54 -4.63
C SER A 170 -13.75 1.85 -3.13
N LEU A 171 -13.70 0.84 -2.27
CA LEU A 171 -13.57 1.02 -0.82
C LEU A 171 -12.18 1.52 -0.42
N TYR A 172 -11.13 1.11 -1.13
CA TYR A 172 -9.79 1.66 -0.94
C TYR A 172 -9.67 3.10 -1.42
N TRP A 173 -10.44 3.50 -2.46
CA TRP A 173 -10.52 4.90 -2.85
C TRP A 173 -11.09 5.78 -1.72
N VAL A 174 -12.18 5.36 -1.07
CA VAL A 174 -12.72 6.07 0.11
C VAL A 174 -11.66 6.22 1.20
N ALA A 175 -10.89 5.15 1.45
CA ALA A 175 -9.82 5.19 2.43
C ALA A 175 -8.66 6.10 2.00
N MET A 176 -8.35 6.20 0.70
CA MET A 176 -7.32 7.09 0.16
C MET A 176 -7.72 8.56 0.30
N VAL A 177 -8.99 8.92 0.10
CA VAL A 177 -9.50 10.28 0.37
C VAL A 177 -9.32 10.65 1.85
N HIS A 178 -9.59 9.70 2.75
CA HIS A 178 -9.38 9.92 4.17
C HIS A 178 -7.88 10.02 4.54
N ASP A 179 -7.01 9.21 3.91
CA ASP A 179 -5.56 9.33 4.09
C ASP A 179 -5.07 10.71 3.64
N TYR A 180 -5.58 11.22 2.50
CA TYR A 180 -5.28 12.60 2.03
C TYR A 180 -5.74 13.64 3.05
N TYR A 181 -6.96 13.54 3.56
CA TYR A 181 -7.50 14.43 4.59
C TYR A 181 -6.63 14.53 5.84
N LEU A 182 -6.07 13.40 6.27
CA LEU A 182 -5.21 13.37 7.46
C LEU A 182 -3.86 14.06 7.25
N HIS A 183 -3.33 14.02 6.01
CA HIS A 183 -1.97 14.47 5.74
C HIS A 183 -1.89 15.86 5.08
N VAL A 184 -2.92 16.27 4.33
CA VAL A 184 -2.90 17.48 3.51
C VAL A 184 -3.98 18.46 3.99
N PRO A 185 -3.64 19.73 4.25
CA PRO A 185 -4.62 20.71 4.75
C PRO A 185 -5.50 21.30 3.63
N ASP A 186 -6.05 20.45 2.76
CA ASP A 186 -6.95 20.84 1.66
C ASP A 186 -8.37 20.31 1.92
N THR A 187 -9.06 20.96 2.81
CA THR A 187 -10.42 20.59 3.22
C THR A 187 -11.45 20.81 2.11
N ALA A 188 -11.22 21.77 1.21
CA ALA A 188 -12.14 22.06 0.10
C ALA A 188 -12.17 20.90 -0.90
N PHE A 189 -11.00 20.40 -1.29
CA PHE A 189 -10.87 19.24 -2.17
C PHE A 189 -11.52 17.99 -1.53
N VAL A 190 -11.21 17.70 -0.27
CA VAL A 190 -11.80 16.53 0.41
C VAL A 190 -13.31 16.63 0.48
N LYS A 191 -13.85 17.82 0.81
CA LYS A 191 -15.30 18.05 0.86
C LYS A 191 -15.98 17.80 -0.50
N SER A 192 -15.31 18.13 -1.61
CA SER A 192 -15.85 17.88 -2.96
C SER A 192 -15.94 16.40 -3.33
N MET A 193 -15.22 15.51 -2.63
CA MET A 193 -15.27 14.05 -2.83
C MET A 193 -16.41 13.35 -2.08
N LEU A 194 -17.06 14.02 -1.10
CA LEU A 194 -18.12 13.41 -0.29
C LEU A 194 -19.29 12.83 -1.13
N PRO A 195 -19.83 13.50 -2.17
CA PRO A 195 -20.88 12.92 -2.98
C PRO A 195 -20.49 11.61 -3.67
N GLY A 196 -19.23 11.51 -4.14
CA GLY A 196 -18.69 10.28 -4.72
C GLY A 196 -18.56 9.16 -3.69
N ILE A 197 -18.07 9.49 -2.49
CA ILE A 197 -18.00 8.56 -1.37
C ILE A 197 -19.38 8.00 -1.04
N ASP A 198 -20.39 8.86 -0.94
CA ASP A 198 -21.78 8.44 -0.63
C ASP A 198 -22.33 7.49 -1.70
N GLN A 199 -22.02 7.73 -2.97
CA GLN A 199 -22.45 6.83 -4.06
C GLN A 199 -21.79 5.46 -3.97
N VAL A 200 -20.48 5.40 -3.71
CA VAL A 200 -19.76 4.14 -3.49
C VAL A 200 -20.36 3.37 -2.33
N LEU A 201 -20.52 4.03 -1.17
CA LEU A 201 -21.06 3.38 0.02
C LEU A 201 -22.52 2.93 -0.16
N GLY A 202 -23.34 3.73 -0.82
CA GLY A 202 -24.72 3.38 -1.14
C GLY A 202 -24.84 2.18 -2.11
N TRP A 203 -23.86 2.03 -3.02
CA TRP A 203 -23.81 0.82 -3.85
C TRP A 203 -23.56 -0.42 -2.99
N PHE A 204 -22.58 -0.39 -2.09
CA PHE A 204 -22.29 -1.51 -1.19
C PHE A 204 -23.43 -1.79 -0.21
N GLU A 205 -24.13 -0.76 0.26
CA GLU A 205 -25.32 -0.92 1.13
C GLU A 205 -26.38 -1.81 0.48
N ARG A 206 -26.60 -1.67 -0.84
CA ARG A 206 -27.54 -2.51 -1.61
C ARG A 206 -27.05 -3.97 -1.80
N GLN A 207 -25.79 -4.24 -1.55
CA GLN A 207 -25.21 -5.60 -1.61
C GLN A 207 -25.19 -6.28 -0.24
N VAL A 208 -25.65 -5.63 0.82
CA VAL A 208 -25.74 -6.25 2.15
C VAL A 208 -27.00 -7.10 2.20
N ASN A 209 -26.83 -8.41 2.44
CA ASN A 209 -27.94 -9.36 2.56
C ASN A 209 -28.71 -9.19 3.89
N GLU A 210 -29.80 -9.96 4.07
CA GLU A 210 -30.65 -9.93 5.27
C GLU A 210 -29.86 -10.25 6.56
N GLN A 211 -28.81 -11.06 6.47
CA GLN A 211 -27.94 -11.42 7.58
C GLN A 211 -26.97 -10.28 7.95
N GLY A 212 -26.90 -9.22 7.15
CA GLY A 212 -26.01 -8.07 7.36
C GLY A 212 -24.60 -8.25 6.81
N ILE A 213 -24.42 -9.14 5.83
CA ILE A 213 -23.13 -9.48 5.21
C ILE A 213 -23.15 -9.03 3.75
N VAL A 214 -22.04 -8.47 3.25
CA VAL A 214 -21.87 -8.13 1.83
C VAL A 214 -21.81 -9.41 1.01
N ALA A 215 -22.70 -9.54 0.02
CA ALA A 215 -22.96 -10.78 -0.73
C ALA A 215 -23.24 -10.48 -2.21
N ASN A 216 -23.25 -11.53 -3.04
CA ASN A 216 -23.64 -11.49 -4.45
C ASN A 216 -22.96 -10.38 -5.27
N LEU A 217 -21.70 -10.08 -4.98
CA LEU A 217 -21.00 -9.03 -5.69
C LEU A 217 -20.77 -9.42 -7.16
N PRO A 218 -21.16 -8.55 -8.10
CA PRO A 218 -20.83 -8.73 -9.52
C PRO A 218 -19.34 -8.42 -9.77
N TRP A 219 -18.88 -8.70 -10.96
CA TRP A 219 -17.56 -8.40 -11.52
C TRP A 219 -16.42 -9.10 -10.78
N TRP A 220 -15.22 -8.52 -10.84
CA TRP A 220 -14.01 -9.12 -10.28
C TRP A 220 -13.75 -8.60 -8.86
N ASN A 221 -13.99 -9.44 -7.87
CA ASN A 221 -13.87 -9.05 -6.46
C ASN A 221 -12.48 -9.36 -5.88
N PHE A 222 -11.45 -8.87 -6.54
CA PHE A 222 -10.07 -9.09 -6.14
C PHE A 222 -9.76 -8.47 -4.77
N MET A 223 -9.05 -9.24 -3.93
CA MET A 223 -8.55 -8.78 -2.64
C MET A 223 -7.04 -8.99 -2.48
N ASP A 224 -6.49 -10.11 -2.94
CA ASP A 224 -5.05 -10.41 -2.86
C ASP A 224 -4.68 -11.65 -3.69
N TRP A 225 -3.44 -11.72 -4.18
CA TRP A 225 -2.92 -12.83 -4.98
C TRP A 225 -2.58 -14.08 -4.14
N VAL A 226 -3.53 -14.58 -3.37
CA VAL A 226 -3.36 -15.80 -2.58
C VAL A 226 -3.54 -17.04 -3.46
N PRO A 227 -2.59 -17.99 -3.50
CA PRO A 227 -2.66 -19.15 -4.41
C PRO A 227 -3.95 -20.00 -4.28
N LYS A 228 -4.55 -20.02 -3.09
CA LYS A 228 -5.78 -20.77 -2.81
C LYS A 228 -7.07 -19.95 -2.98
N LEU A 229 -6.97 -18.69 -3.39
CA LEU A 229 -8.11 -17.85 -3.76
C LEU A 229 -8.15 -17.72 -5.29
N PRO A 230 -9.10 -18.36 -5.97
CA PRO A 230 -9.19 -18.29 -7.43
C PRO A 230 -9.25 -16.84 -7.90
N ARG A 231 -8.29 -16.41 -8.71
CA ARG A 231 -8.15 -15.03 -9.20
C ARG A 231 -8.12 -13.98 -8.09
N GLY A 232 -7.66 -14.34 -6.88
CA GLY A 232 -7.60 -13.44 -5.74
C GLY A 232 -8.96 -13.06 -5.13
N VAL A 233 -10.04 -13.78 -5.47
CA VAL A 233 -11.41 -13.48 -5.02
C VAL A 233 -11.68 -14.21 -3.69
N PRO A 234 -12.11 -13.49 -2.64
CA PRO A 234 -12.42 -14.09 -1.34
C PRO A 234 -13.65 -14.99 -1.42
N LYS A 235 -13.63 -16.02 -0.60
CA LYS A 235 -14.75 -16.95 -0.49
C LYS A 235 -16.01 -16.21 -0.05
N GLY A 236 -17.14 -16.58 -0.65
CA GLY A 236 -18.44 -15.99 -0.36
C GLY A 236 -18.73 -14.65 -1.05
N ALA A 237 -17.75 -13.97 -1.67
CA ALA A 237 -17.95 -12.65 -2.25
C ALA A 237 -19.04 -12.62 -3.36
N THR A 238 -19.16 -13.69 -4.14
CA THR A 238 -20.09 -13.82 -5.27
C THR A 238 -21.29 -14.71 -4.97
N THR A 239 -21.46 -15.15 -3.71
CA THR A 239 -22.58 -16.01 -3.30
C THR A 239 -23.53 -15.29 -2.35
N ALA A 240 -24.72 -15.84 -2.15
CA ALA A 240 -25.76 -15.26 -1.29
C ALA A 240 -25.38 -15.23 0.21
N GLU A 241 -24.51 -16.15 0.65
CA GLU A 241 -24.03 -16.21 2.04
C GLU A 241 -23.10 -15.04 2.38
N GLY A 242 -22.41 -14.51 1.38
CA GLY A 242 -21.54 -13.36 1.49
C GLY A 242 -20.16 -13.65 2.11
N SER A 243 -19.32 -12.62 2.11
CA SER A 243 -17.92 -12.67 2.54
C SER A 243 -17.66 -11.78 3.74
N ALA A 244 -17.06 -12.37 4.80
CA ALA A 244 -16.56 -11.59 5.95
C ALA A 244 -15.46 -10.61 5.54
N MET A 245 -14.56 -11.02 4.66
CA MET A 245 -13.43 -10.20 4.21
C MET A 245 -13.92 -8.91 3.54
N VAL A 246 -14.86 -9.01 2.59
CA VAL A 246 -15.41 -7.83 1.90
C VAL A 246 -16.28 -7.00 2.84
N SER A 247 -17.07 -7.64 3.70
CA SER A 247 -17.89 -6.94 4.69
C SER A 247 -17.06 -6.09 5.65
N LEU A 248 -15.93 -6.61 6.11
CA LEU A 248 -15.01 -5.89 6.99
C LEU A 248 -14.26 -4.78 6.23
N LEU A 249 -13.92 -4.98 4.95
CA LEU A 249 -13.37 -3.89 4.14
C LEU A 249 -14.42 -2.78 3.93
N TYR A 250 -15.68 -3.13 3.77
CA TYR A 250 -16.76 -2.15 3.72
C TYR A 250 -16.90 -1.38 5.04
N VAL A 251 -16.83 -2.06 6.19
CA VAL A 251 -16.78 -1.40 7.51
C VAL A 251 -15.58 -0.46 7.61
N TYR A 252 -14.41 -0.89 7.09
CA TYR A 252 -13.22 -0.06 7.06
C TYR A 252 -13.43 1.25 6.30
N ALA A 253 -14.11 1.23 5.15
CA ALA A 253 -14.46 2.43 4.39
C ALA A 253 -15.54 3.27 5.06
N LEU A 254 -16.59 2.63 5.63
CA LEU A 254 -17.64 3.31 6.39
C LEU A 254 -17.09 4.13 7.57
N GLN A 255 -16.11 3.61 8.31
CA GLN A 255 -15.47 4.32 9.42
C GLN A 255 -14.78 5.61 8.95
N ARG A 256 -14.08 5.57 7.80
CA ARG A 256 -13.41 6.74 7.22
C ARG A 256 -14.43 7.77 6.74
N ALA A 257 -15.46 7.34 6.07
CA ALA A 257 -16.53 8.22 5.62
C ALA A 257 -17.29 8.85 6.81
N ALA A 258 -17.56 8.08 7.86
CA ALA A 258 -18.22 8.61 9.06
C ALA A 258 -17.38 9.72 9.72
N ASP A 259 -16.05 9.56 9.80
CA ASP A 259 -15.16 10.61 10.30
C ASP A 259 -15.19 11.85 9.39
N LEU A 260 -15.13 11.69 8.07
CA LEU A 260 -15.23 12.80 7.12
C LEU A 260 -16.56 13.55 7.27
N HIS A 261 -17.71 12.84 7.27
CA HIS A 261 -19.03 13.47 7.43
C HIS A 261 -19.18 14.19 8.77
N GLN A 262 -18.67 13.60 9.86
CA GLN A 262 -18.67 14.24 11.17
C GLN A 262 -17.91 15.57 11.14
N ARG A 263 -16.74 15.59 10.49
CA ARG A 263 -15.87 16.77 10.37
C ARG A 263 -16.46 17.87 9.48
N PHE A 264 -17.18 17.49 8.43
CA PHE A 264 -17.79 18.45 7.49
C PHE A 264 -19.24 18.82 7.84
N GLY A 265 -19.69 18.53 9.06
CA GLY A 265 -20.98 19.01 9.59
C GLY A 265 -22.20 18.14 9.21
N ASN A 266 -21.99 16.98 8.62
CA ASN A 266 -23.07 16.07 8.23
C ASN A 266 -23.34 15.03 9.33
N ALA A 267 -23.65 15.47 10.55
CA ALA A 267 -23.82 14.61 11.73
C ALA A 267 -24.87 13.50 11.55
N ALA A 268 -25.96 13.78 10.84
CA ALA A 268 -27.00 12.79 10.58
C ALA A 268 -26.47 11.64 9.69
N ILE A 269 -25.70 11.96 8.65
CA ILE A 269 -25.06 10.96 7.81
C ILE A 269 -24.03 10.16 8.61
N ALA A 270 -23.17 10.83 9.38
CA ALA A 270 -22.19 10.16 10.24
C ALA A 270 -22.88 9.18 11.21
N THR A 271 -23.99 9.56 11.84
CA THR A 271 -24.76 8.69 12.74
C THR A 271 -25.31 7.47 12.00
N ARG A 272 -25.89 7.64 10.80
CA ARG A 272 -26.37 6.53 9.98
C ARG A 272 -25.25 5.55 9.63
N LEU A 273 -24.09 6.05 9.22
CA LEU A 273 -22.93 5.23 8.92
C LEU A 273 -22.43 4.46 10.15
N GLN A 274 -22.43 5.09 11.34
CA GLN A 274 -22.08 4.41 12.59
C GLN A 274 -23.05 3.26 12.92
N GLN A 275 -24.33 3.45 12.72
CA GLN A 275 -25.35 2.39 12.89
C GLN A 275 -25.09 1.22 11.92
N GLN A 276 -24.77 1.52 10.67
CA GLN A 276 -24.46 0.51 9.66
C GLN A 276 -23.18 -0.26 10.01
N ILE A 277 -22.11 0.43 10.47
CA ILE A 277 -20.90 -0.18 10.99
C ILE A 277 -21.23 -1.19 12.10
N ALA A 278 -21.98 -0.76 13.10
CA ALA A 278 -22.34 -1.61 14.24
C ALA A 278 -23.13 -2.85 13.81
N ARG A 279 -24.09 -2.69 12.88
CA ARG A 279 -24.88 -3.80 12.32
C ARG A 279 -24.01 -4.83 11.62
N ILE A 280 -23.10 -4.41 10.73
CA ILE A 280 -22.22 -5.34 9.99
C ILE A 280 -21.23 -6.01 10.92
N GLN A 281 -20.59 -5.27 11.84
CA GLN A 281 -19.69 -5.83 12.84
C GLN A 281 -20.38 -6.92 13.69
N GLN A 282 -21.61 -6.67 14.12
CA GLN A 282 -22.38 -7.64 14.88
C GLN A 282 -22.72 -8.87 14.02
N ALA A 283 -23.10 -8.68 12.76
CA ALA A 283 -23.36 -9.79 11.84
C ALA A 283 -22.12 -10.68 11.64
N VAL A 284 -20.97 -10.08 11.38
CA VAL A 284 -19.69 -10.78 11.23
C VAL A 284 -19.32 -11.52 12.53
N ARG A 285 -19.47 -10.89 13.71
CA ARG A 285 -19.19 -11.58 14.99
C ARG A 285 -20.09 -12.79 15.21
N ARG A 286 -21.38 -12.68 14.93
CA ARG A 286 -22.34 -13.77 15.12
C ARG A 286 -22.15 -14.90 14.12
N GLY A 287 -21.98 -14.55 12.82
CA GLY A 287 -21.94 -15.53 11.74
C GLY A 287 -20.57 -16.16 11.53
N MET A 288 -19.50 -15.38 11.66
CA MET A 288 -18.17 -15.77 11.17
C MET A 288 -17.16 -16.07 12.30
N TYR A 289 -17.36 -15.57 13.52
CA TYR A 289 -16.43 -15.87 14.61
C TYR A 289 -16.57 -17.33 15.07
N GLN A 290 -15.42 -18.00 15.26
CA GLN A 290 -15.34 -19.37 15.75
C GLN A 290 -14.60 -19.39 17.10
N PRO A 291 -15.32 -19.46 18.23
CA PRO A 291 -14.70 -19.39 19.56
C PRO A 291 -13.62 -20.45 19.81
N ALA A 292 -13.86 -21.69 19.36
CA ALA A 292 -12.91 -22.79 19.52
C ALA A 292 -11.56 -22.55 18.81
N ARG A 293 -11.53 -21.75 17.75
CA ARG A 293 -10.31 -21.34 17.04
C ARG A 293 -9.80 -19.98 17.48
N GLY A 294 -10.63 -19.13 18.07
CA GLY A 294 -10.32 -17.73 18.36
C GLY A 294 -10.15 -16.90 17.09
N LEU A 295 -10.79 -17.27 15.96
CA LEU A 295 -10.62 -16.69 14.63
C LEU A 295 -11.95 -16.37 13.98
N PHE A 296 -11.93 -15.39 13.07
CA PHE A 296 -13.01 -15.14 12.13
C PHE A 296 -12.78 -15.95 10.85
N ALA A 297 -13.81 -16.68 10.43
CA ALA A 297 -13.85 -17.35 9.13
C ALA A 297 -14.11 -16.37 8.00
N ASP A 298 -13.76 -16.74 6.76
CA ASP A 298 -14.01 -15.93 5.57
C ASP A 298 -15.47 -16.05 5.09
N ASP A 299 -16.15 -17.16 5.44
CA ASP A 299 -17.50 -17.51 5.02
C ASP A 299 -18.35 -18.03 6.18
N ALA A 300 -19.68 -17.98 6.05
CA ALA A 300 -20.64 -18.42 7.09
C ALA A 300 -20.55 -19.92 7.38
N ALA A 301 -20.19 -20.73 6.40
CA ALA A 301 -19.97 -22.19 6.59
C ALA A 301 -18.69 -22.50 7.40
N LYS A 302 -17.85 -21.49 7.67
CA LYS A 302 -16.60 -21.58 8.45
C LYS A 302 -15.63 -22.63 7.88
N THR A 303 -15.54 -22.68 6.57
CA THR A 303 -14.71 -23.63 5.82
C THR A 303 -13.39 -23.02 5.35
N SER A 304 -13.26 -21.69 5.40
CA SER A 304 -12.07 -20.95 5.04
C SER A 304 -11.68 -19.96 6.13
N TYR A 305 -10.38 -19.84 6.38
CA TYR A 305 -9.81 -18.90 7.34
C TYR A 305 -8.57 -18.25 6.74
N SER A 306 -8.52 -16.93 6.75
CA SER A 306 -7.42 -16.14 6.21
C SER A 306 -6.85 -15.16 7.21
N GLN A 307 -5.61 -14.76 7.01
CA GLN A 307 -5.05 -13.60 7.70
C GLN A 307 -5.85 -12.34 7.37
N HIS A 308 -6.30 -12.18 6.13
CA HIS A 308 -7.01 -11.00 5.62
C HIS A 308 -8.26 -10.65 6.43
N THR A 309 -9.17 -11.61 6.60
CA THR A 309 -10.39 -11.41 7.40
C THR A 309 -10.05 -11.01 8.84
N ASN A 310 -9.07 -11.65 9.45
CA ASN A 310 -8.68 -11.40 10.82
C ASN A 310 -7.93 -10.08 11.00
N ILE A 311 -7.08 -9.70 10.05
CA ILE A 311 -6.45 -8.36 9.97
C ILE A 311 -7.53 -7.27 9.90
N LEU A 312 -8.49 -7.43 8.98
CA LEU A 312 -9.59 -6.47 8.84
C LEU A 312 -10.48 -6.42 10.08
N ALA A 313 -10.69 -7.56 10.77
CA ALA A 313 -11.44 -7.58 12.03
C ALA A 313 -10.75 -6.75 13.13
N VAL A 314 -9.42 -6.72 13.14
CA VAL A 314 -8.65 -5.82 14.03
C VAL A 314 -8.77 -4.37 13.58
N LEU A 315 -8.49 -4.08 12.31
CA LEU A 315 -8.47 -2.70 11.77
C LEU A 315 -9.82 -1.99 11.86
N THR A 316 -10.91 -2.77 11.91
CA THR A 316 -12.28 -2.27 12.01
C THR A 316 -12.82 -2.29 13.44
N HIS A 317 -12.01 -2.65 14.44
CA HIS A 317 -12.47 -2.84 15.83
C HIS A 317 -13.61 -3.87 15.97
N THR A 318 -13.69 -4.82 15.04
CA THR A 318 -14.65 -5.94 15.11
C THR A 318 -14.19 -6.99 16.12
N ALA A 319 -12.90 -7.22 16.22
CA ALA A 319 -12.31 -8.14 17.21
C ALA A 319 -12.41 -7.57 18.63
N THR A 320 -12.87 -8.38 19.58
CA THR A 320 -12.96 -8.01 21.02
C THR A 320 -11.62 -8.16 21.75
N GLN A 321 -10.75 -9.05 21.25
CA GLN A 321 -9.41 -9.29 21.79
C GLN A 321 -8.36 -9.14 20.66
N PRO A 322 -8.13 -7.90 20.16
CA PRO A 322 -7.38 -7.67 18.93
C PRO A 322 -5.92 -8.11 19.03
N GLN A 323 -5.29 -7.94 20.19
CA GLN A 323 -3.89 -8.34 20.40
C GLN A 323 -3.72 -9.87 20.35
N ALA A 324 -4.57 -10.62 21.07
CA ALA A 324 -4.55 -12.08 21.06
C ALA A 324 -4.88 -12.64 19.66
N LEU A 325 -5.83 -12.00 18.96
CA LEU A 325 -6.15 -12.35 17.59
C LEU A 325 -4.93 -12.17 16.66
N MET A 326 -4.21 -11.05 16.74
CA MET A 326 -3.03 -10.84 15.90
C MET A 326 -1.89 -11.81 16.22
N GLN A 327 -1.66 -12.15 17.48
CA GLN A 327 -0.69 -13.19 17.84
C GLN A 327 -1.06 -14.54 17.21
N ARG A 328 -2.35 -14.89 17.24
CA ARG A 328 -2.86 -16.11 16.57
C ARG A 328 -2.68 -16.06 15.06
N VAL A 329 -3.01 -14.93 14.42
CA VAL A 329 -2.86 -14.69 12.98
C VAL A 329 -1.42 -14.91 12.52
N LEU A 330 -0.44 -14.47 13.31
CA LEU A 330 0.98 -14.62 12.96
C LEU A 330 1.53 -16.03 13.20
N SER A 331 0.96 -16.80 14.14
CA SER A 331 1.44 -18.12 14.49
C SER A 331 0.74 -19.26 13.76
N ASP A 332 -0.47 -19.05 13.24
CA ASP A 332 -1.27 -20.09 12.59
C ASP A 332 -0.95 -20.17 11.08
N THR A 333 -0.06 -21.10 10.73
CA THR A 333 0.34 -21.36 9.33
C THR A 333 -0.75 -22.04 8.49
N SER A 334 -1.84 -22.52 9.13
CA SER A 334 -2.99 -23.11 8.42
C SER A 334 -3.88 -22.07 7.74
N LEU A 335 -3.76 -20.79 8.14
CA LEU A 335 -4.49 -19.67 7.51
C LEU A 335 -4.01 -19.45 6.09
N LEU A 336 -4.91 -18.96 5.24
CA LEU A 336 -4.51 -18.33 3.97
C LEU A 336 -3.64 -17.09 4.31
N GLN A 337 -2.39 -17.13 3.89
CA GLN A 337 -1.41 -16.11 4.24
C GLN A 337 -1.57 -14.87 3.37
N ALA A 338 -1.43 -13.69 3.96
CA ALA A 338 -1.37 -12.41 3.26
C ALA A 338 -0.11 -12.36 2.38
N THR A 339 -0.28 -11.96 1.11
CA THR A 339 0.88 -11.71 0.24
C THR A 339 1.54 -10.38 0.58
N ILE A 340 2.66 -10.07 -0.07
CA ILE A 340 3.40 -8.81 0.10
C ILE A 340 2.50 -7.57 -0.02
N TYR A 341 1.47 -7.61 -0.88
CA TYR A 341 0.46 -6.55 -0.98
C TYR A 341 -0.32 -6.36 0.31
N PHE A 342 -0.93 -7.43 0.83
CA PHE A 342 -1.81 -7.31 1.99
C PHE A 342 -1.06 -7.19 3.32
N LYS A 343 0.27 -7.46 3.33
CA LYS A 343 1.14 -7.18 4.49
C LYS A 343 1.14 -5.70 4.89
N PHE A 344 0.86 -4.79 3.96
CA PHE A 344 0.61 -3.39 4.29
C PHE A 344 -0.51 -3.21 5.33
N TYR A 345 -1.59 -3.98 5.24
CA TYR A 345 -2.69 -3.97 6.23
C TYR A 345 -2.32 -4.75 7.49
N LEU A 346 -1.56 -5.84 7.35
CA LEU A 346 -1.00 -6.57 8.49
C LEU A 346 -0.18 -5.63 9.39
N PHE A 347 0.71 -4.85 8.82
CA PHE A 347 1.59 -3.94 9.59
C PHE A 347 0.81 -2.83 10.29
N ARG A 348 -0.28 -2.35 9.70
CA ARG A 348 -1.21 -1.44 10.38
C ARG A 348 -1.92 -2.10 11.56
N ALA A 349 -2.33 -3.36 11.41
CA ALA A 349 -2.95 -4.11 12.49
C ALA A 349 -1.94 -4.39 13.64
N LEU A 350 -0.67 -4.67 13.30
CA LEU A 350 0.41 -4.79 14.29
C LEU A 350 0.61 -3.47 15.06
N LYS A 351 0.65 -2.33 14.35
CA LYS A 351 0.74 -1.02 14.98
C LYS A 351 -0.43 -0.78 15.93
N GLN A 352 -1.66 -1.01 15.46
CA GLN A 352 -2.89 -0.78 16.23
C GLN A 352 -2.98 -1.65 17.51
N THR A 353 -2.36 -2.83 17.49
CA THR A 353 -2.35 -3.78 18.61
C THR A 353 -1.09 -3.71 19.47
N ASN A 354 -0.21 -2.71 19.26
CA ASN A 354 1.10 -2.60 19.93
C ASN A 354 2.02 -3.83 19.75
N LEU A 355 1.84 -4.55 18.63
CA LEU A 355 2.68 -5.68 18.22
C LEU A 355 3.68 -5.33 17.11
N GLY A 356 3.94 -4.05 16.88
CA GLY A 356 4.87 -3.60 15.83
C GLY A 356 6.31 -4.06 16.02
N HIS A 357 6.68 -4.50 17.22
CA HIS A 357 7.96 -5.17 17.45
C HIS A 357 8.11 -6.47 16.62
N LEU A 358 7.00 -7.01 16.08
CA LEU A 358 6.99 -8.17 15.20
C LEU A 358 7.09 -7.80 13.71
N TYR A 359 7.21 -6.51 13.36
CA TYR A 359 7.33 -6.05 11.98
C TYR A 359 8.63 -6.50 11.31
N LEU A 360 9.78 -6.29 11.94
CA LEU A 360 11.09 -6.58 11.34
C LEU A 360 11.27 -8.06 10.92
N PRO A 361 10.79 -9.06 11.70
CA PRO A 361 10.78 -10.45 11.26
C PRO A 361 9.95 -10.71 10.00
N GLN A 362 8.92 -9.91 9.73
CA GLN A 362 8.06 -10.07 8.54
C GLN A 362 8.74 -9.60 7.24
N LEU A 363 9.88 -8.91 7.32
CA LEU A 363 10.63 -8.43 6.16
C LEU A 363 11.46 -9.51 5.44
N GLY A 364 11.28 -10.78 5.77
CA GLY A 364 12.04 -11.90 5.22
C GLY A 364 12.03 -11.94 3.69
N PHE A 365 10.87 -11.74 3.06
CA PHE A 365 10.74 -11.75 1.61
C PHE A 365 11.47 -10.58 0.93
N TRP A 366 11.42 -9.37 1.49
CA TRP A 366 12.17 -8.21 0.96
C TRP A 366 13.69 -8.45 1.02
N ARG A 367 14.17 -9.00 2.14
CA ARG A 367 15.58 -9.39 2.28
C ARG A 367 15.97 -10.48 1.28
N GLN A 368 15.11 -11.49 1.08
CA GLN A 368 15.36 -12.56 0.12
C GLN A 368 15.38 -12.03 -1.31
N SER A 369 14.45 -11.17 -1.69
CA SER A 369 14.42 -10.55 -3.02
C SER A 369 15.73 -9.84 -3.36
N ILE A 370 16.32 -9.13 -2.40
CA ILE A 370 17.63 -8.48 -2.58
C ILE A 370 18.75 -9.51 -2.78
N ARG A 371 18.76 -10.60 -1.99
CA ARG A 371 19.74 -11.69 -2.17
C ARG A 371 19.58 -12.38 -3.52
N ASP A 372 18.37 -12.48 -4.04
CA ASP A 372 18.07 -13.02 -5.36
C ASP A 372 18.39 -12.04 -6.51
N GLY A 373 19.07 -10.93 -6.18
CA GLY A 373 19.54 -9.95 -7.15
C GLY A 373 18.47 -9.02 -7.71
N LEU A 374 17.30 -8.93 -7.09
CA LEU A 374 16.29 -7.94 -7.50
C LEU A 374 16.74 -6.54 -7.11
N THR A 375 16.56 -5.60 -8.04
CA THR A 375 16.83 -4.16 -7.83
C THR A 375 15.54 -3.35 -7.70
N THR A 376 14.40 -4.01 -7.80
CA THR A 376 13.04 -3.53 -7.55
C THR A 376 12.26 -4.65 -6.86
N PHE A 377 11.15 -4.34 -6.17
CA PHE A 377 10.35 -5.36 -5.52
C PHE A 377 9.21 -5.86 -6.41
N PRO A 378 8.96 -7.19 -6.42
CA PRO A 378 8.01 -7.82 -7.33
C PRO A 378 6.56 -7.71 -6.86
N GLU A 379 5.63 -8.10 -7.72
CA GLU A 379 4.19 -8.08 -7.50
C GLU A 379 3.74 -8.98 -6.34
N THR A 380 4.31 -10.17 -6.26
CA THR A 380 3.93 -11.20 -5.29
C THR A 380 5.10 -12.15 -5.02
N GLU A 381 5.00 -12.92 -3.94
CA GLU A 381 5.96 -13.97 -3.62
C GLU A 381 5.88 -15.19 -4.54
N ASN A 382 4.74 -15.39 -5.21
CA ASN A 382 4.45 -16.57 -6.01
C ASN A 382 4.40 -16.24 -7.50
N LYS A 383 5.10 -17.03 -8.34
CA LYS A 383 5.06 -16.92 -9.81
C LYS A 383 5.19 -15.46 -10.30
N MET A 384 6.25 -14.81 -9.88
CA MET A 384 6.52 -13.40 -10.14
C MET A 384 6.52 -13.08 -11.63
N ARG A 385 5.42 -12.52 -12.15
CA ARG A 385 5.35 -11.95 -13.48
C ARG A 385 6.14 -10.64 -13.51
N SER A 386 5.74 -9.69 -12.69
CA SER A 386 6.36 -8.38 -12.56
C SER A 386 7.44 -8.40 -11.47
N ASP A 387 8.67 -8.00 -11.82
CA ASP A 387 9.77 -7.79 -10.88
C ASP A 387 9.84 -6.34 -10.34
N CYS A 388 8.91 -5.47 -10.78
CA CYS A 388 8.77 -4.11 -10.28
C CYS A 388 7.28 -3.80 -10.11
N HIS A 389 6.81 -3.72 -8.86
CA HIS A 389 5.40 -3.48 -8.55
C HIS A 389 5.25 -2.59 -7.31
N ALA A 390 4.49 -1.53 -7.47
CA ALA A 390 4.50 -0.40 -6.57
C ALA A 390 4.08 -0.70 -5.13
N TRP A 391 3.07 -1.52 -4.92
CA TRP A 391 2.59 -1.85 -3.58
C TRP A 391 3.64 -2.53 -2.70
N SER A 392 4.61 -3.19 -3.32
CA SER A 392 5.69 -3.89 -2.60
C SER A 392 6.76 -2.94 -2.03
N ALA A 393 6.69 -1.65 -2.33
CA ALA A 393 7.56 -0.63 -1.76
C ALA A 393 7.08 -0.12 -0.38
N SER A 394 6.07 -0.76 0.22
CA SER A 394 5.45 -0.36 1.49
C SER A 394 6.42 -0.14 2.66
N PRO A 395 7.61 -0.80 2.76
CA PRO A 395 8.56 -0.49 3.83
C PRO A 395 8.98 0.99 3.90
N LEU A 396 8.94 1.74 2.79
CA LEU A 396 9.18 3.19 2.81
C LEU A 396 8.15 3.98 3.63
N TYR A 397 6.94 3.47 3.73
CA TYR A 397 5.92 4.02 4.61
C TYR A 397 6.02 3.42 6.02
N ASP A 398 6.24 2.12 6.13
CA ASP A 398 6.17 1.41 7.41
C ASP A 398 7.31 1.79 8.37
N LEU A 399 8.52 2.00 7.85
CA LEU A 399 9.67 2.38 8.69
C LEU A 399 9.45 3.70 9.43
N PRO A 400 9.09 4.83 8.80
CA PRO A 400 8.76 6.04 9.54
C PRO A 400 7.42 5.95 10.30
N ALA A 401 6.39 5.32 9.74
CA ALA A 401 5.04 5.33 10.32
C ALA A 401 4.87 4.35 11.49
N LEU A 402 5.55 3.19 11.45
CA LEU A 402 5.42 2.16 12.48
C LEU A 402 6.67 2.11 13.36
N VAL A 403 7.86 1.97 12.75
CA VAL A 403 9.11 1.76 13.52
C VAL A 403 9.51 3.03 14.26
N ALA A 404 9.58 4.18 13.57
CA ALA A 404 9.79 5.49 14.22
C ALA A 404 8.49 6.05 14.81
N GLY A 405 7.33 5.54 14.43
CA GLY A 405 6.03 5.81 15.02
C GLY A 405 5.38 7.13 14.60
N ILE A 406 5.84 7.79 13.54
CA ILE A 406 5.36 9.10 13.11
C ILE A 406 4.00 8.95 12.41
N SER A 407 2.96 9.62 12.90
CA SER A 407 1.63 9.64 12.30
C SER A 407 0.87 10.92 12.55
N PRO A 408 -0.07 11.31 11.67
CA PRO A 408 -0.96 12.45 11.93
C PRO A 408 -1.88 12.14 13.11
N ALA A 409 -2.00 13.09 14.04
CA ALA A 409 -2.93 13.05 15.16
C ALA A 409 -4.11 14.01 15.00
N ALA A 410 -4.08 14.86 13.97
CA ALA A 410 -5.16 15.74 13.55
C ALA A 410 -5.16 15.92 12.03
N PRO A 411 -6.30 16.30 11.44
CA PRO A 411 -6.41 16.55 10.00
C PRO A 411 -5.35 17.54 9.49
N GLY A 412 -4.92 17.35 8.22
CA GLY A 412 -3.89 18.19 7.61
C GLY A 412 -2.54 18.09 8.31
N PHE A 413 -2.33 17.02 9.08
CA PHE A 413 -1.13 16.79 9.90
C PHE A 413 -0.84 17.92 10.91
N GLN A 414 -1.88 18.64 11.34
CA GLN A 414 -1.75 19.79 12.26
C GLN A 414 -1.24 19.39 13.64
N GLN A 415 -1.33 18.12 14.00
CA GLN A 415 -0.71 17.54 15.20
C GLN A 415 -0.05 16.22 14.84
N VAL A 416 1.04 15.90 15.54
CA VAL A 416 1.85 14.71 15.32
C VAL A 416 1.73 13.76 16.51
N GLU A 417 1.52 12.47 16.24
CA GLU A 417 1.77 11.42 17.22
C GLU A 417 3.09 10.71 16.89
N ILE A 418 3.92 10.55 17.91
CA ILE A 418 5.14 9.72 17.84
C ILE A 418 4.96 8.55 18.80
N ALA A 419 4.62 7.38 18.22
CA ALA A 419 4.39 6.13 18.94
C ALA A 419 5.31 5.03 18.38
N PRO A 420 6.62 5.04 18.67
CA PRO A 420 7.59 4.15 18.07
C PRO A 420 7.39 2.70 18.50
N GLN A 421 7.64 1.76 17.58
CA GLN A 421 7.63 0.32 17.84
C GLN A 421 8.91 -0.32 17.25
N PRO A 422 10.08 -0.05 17.83
CA PRO A 422 11.40 -0.34 17.26
C PRO A 422 11.72 -1.83 17.15
N GLY A 423 11.00 -2.70 17.86
CA GLY A 423 11.32 -4.13 17.91
C GLY A 423 12.71 -4.38 18.51
N THR A 424 13.57 -5.05 17.75
CA THR A 424 14.95 -5.38 18.16
C THR A 424 15.93 -4.23 18.00
N LEU A 425 15.57 -3.14 17.30
CA LEU A 425 16.46 -2.02 17.09
C LEU A 425 16.81 -1.32 18.40
N THR A 426 18.06 -0.95 18.55
CA THR A 426 18.55 -0.16 19.68
C THR A 426 18.75 1.32 19.32
N ARG A 427 18.85 1.62 18.00
CA ARG A 427 19.00 2.96 17.47
C ARG A 427 18.05 3.20 16.30
N ILE A 428 17.39 4.34 16.30
CA ILE A 428 16.56 4.86 15.19
C ILE A 428 16.86 6.33 15.00
N ASP A 429 17.27 6.71 13.80
CA ASP A 429 17.36 8.09 13.35
C ASP A 429 16.46 8.23 12.10
N CYS A 430 15.37 8.97 12.24
CA CYS A 430 14.37 9.14 11.19
C CYS A 430 14.06 10.62 11.00
N SER A 431 13.96 11.03 9.74
CA SER A 431 13.37 12.32 9.39
C SER A 431 12.39 12.14 8.24
N MET A 432 11.29 12.89 8.27
CA MET A 432 10.32 12.90 7.19
C MET A 432 9.82 14.33 6.90
N PRO A 433 9.45 14.61 5.64
CA PRO A 433 8.83 15.87 5.27
C PRO A 433 7.45 16.02 5.91
N HIS A 434 7.13 17.26 6.27
CA HIS A 434 5.83 17.67 6.78
C HIS A 434 5.43 18.97 6.07
N PRO A 435 4.13 19.29 5.86
CA PRO A 435 3.74 20.54 5.20
C PRO A 435 4.35 21.83 5.81
N ALA A 436 4.62 21.84 7.13
CA ALA A 436 5.24 22.94 7.84
C ALA A 436 6.77 22.82 8.04
N GLY A 437 7.43 21.82 7.43
CA GLY A 437 8.89 21.61 7.58
C GLY A 437 9.29 20.15 7.68
N THR A 438 10.14 19.79 8.63
CA THR A 438 10.65 18.41 8.79
C THR A 438 10.40 17.92 10.22
N ILE A 439 9.88 16.71 10.36
CA ILE A 439 9.83 15.98 11.63
C ILE A 439 11.12 15.17 11.75
N VAL A 440 11.80 15.25 12.89
CA VAL A 440 13.01 14.45 13.18
C VAL A 440 12.81 13.67 14.47
N VAL A 441 13.14 12.37 14.42
CA VAL A 441 13.04 11.43 15.55
C VAL A 441 14.39 10.74 15.68
N ALA A 442 15.09 10.95 16.78
CA ALA A 442 16.36 10.29 17.11
C ALA A 442 16.20 9.56 18.44
N LEU A 443 16.13 8.24 18.41
CA LEU A 443 15.84 7.42 19.58
C LEU A 443 16.92 6.38 19.82
N ARG A 444 17.19 6.13 21.09
CA ARG A 444 18.14 5.12 21.59
C ARG A 444 17.45 4.31 22.68
N LYS A 445 17.51 3.00 22.54
CA LYS A 445 17.00 2.08 23.56
C LYS A 445 17.96 2.06 24.75
N LYS A 446 17.45 2.24 25.96
CA LYS A 446 18.25 2.21 27.17
C LYS A 446 18.64 0.78 27.54
N ALA A 447 19.64 0.63 28.41
CA ALA A 447 20.14 -0.67 28.86
C ALA A 447 19.08 -1.52 29.57
N ASP A 448 18.02 -0.90 30.12
CA ASP A 448 16.87 -1.58 30.72
C ASP A 448 15.97 -2.30 29.68
N GLY A 449 16.19 -2.05 28.39
CA GLY A 449 15.41 -2.58 27.27
C GLY A 449 13.97 -2.06 27.17
N ASN A 450 13.50 -1.31 28.16
CA ASN A 450 12.11 -0.88 28.30
C ASN A 450 11.90 0.63 28.13
N SER A 451 12.98 1.41 28.10
CA SER A 451 12.94 2.87 27.98
C SER A 451 13.64 3.33 26.69
N LEU A 452 13.15 4.43 26.14
CA LEU A 452 13.79 5.13 25.02
C LEU A 452 14.26 6.51 25.51
N SER A 453 15.47 6.89 25.14
CA SER A 453 16.02 8.23 25.27
C SER A 453 16.30 8.84 23.91
N GLY A 454 16.55 10.14 23.86
CA GLY A 454 16.89 10.82 22.60
C GLY A 454 16.16 12.13 22.42
N SER A 455 15.79 12.44 21.19
CA SER A 455 15.13 13.70 20.88
C SER A 455 14.09 13.58 19.75
N ILE A 456 13.08 14.44 19.81
CA ILE A 456 12.07 14.62 18.76
C ILE A 456 12.04 16.11 18.42
N THR A 457 12.22 16.44 17.14
CA THR A 457 12.08 17.82 16.65
C THR A 457 10.84 17.93 15.78
N LEU A 458 9.92 18.84 16.13
CA LEU A 458 8.73 19.14 15.36
C LEU A 458 8.88 20.47 14.62
N PRO A 459 8.23 20.65 13.45
CA PRO A 459 8.20 21.91 12.72
C PRO A 459 7.62 23.07 13.53
N PRO A 460 7.92 24.33 13.16
CA PRO A 460 7.29 25.50 13.78
C PRO A 460 5.76 25.43 13.74
N GLY A 461 5.10 25.79 14.83
CA GLY A 461 3.64 25.78 14.95
C GLY A 461 2.99 24.38 15.09
N ILE A 462 3.74 23.31 14.97
CA ILE A 462 3.24 21.94 15.07
C ILE A 462 3.56 21.38 16.46
N GLY A 463 2.50 21.02 17.19
CA GLY A 463 2.59 20.26 18.43
C GLY A 463 2.23 18.79 18.23
N GLY A 464 2.30 18.02 19.31
CA GLY A 464 1.92 16.62 19.24
C GLY A 464 2.03 15.88 20.57
N ARG A 465 2.10 14.58 20.48
CA ARG A 465 2.31 13.71 21.64
C ARG A 465 3.32 12.58 21.32
N TYR A 466 4.13 12.27 22.29
CA TYR A 466 4.95 11.05 22.31
C TYR A 466 4.26 10.00 23.17
N VAL A 467 4.13 8.78 22.66
CA VAL A 467 3.47 7.65 23.33
C VAL A 467 4.45 6.48 23.41
N TRP A 468 4.75 6.04 24.65
CA TRP A 468 5.61 4.90 24.89
C TRP A 468 5.19 4.14 26.13
N ALA A 469 5.12 2.80 26.07
CA ALA A 469 4.77 1.92 27.19
C ALA A 469 3.49 2.38 27.95
N GLY A 470 2.45 2.79 27.20
CA GLY A 470 1.19 3.26 27.77
C GLY A 470 1.21 4.67 28.39
N LYS A 471 2.37 5.34 28.40
CA LYS A 471 2.51 6.73 28.86
C LYS A 471 2.47 7.69 27.68
N SER A 472 1.88 8.88 27.93
CA SER A 472 1.84 9.95 26.92
C SER A 472 2.51 11.20 27.46
N ARG A 473 3.31 11.86 26.60
CA ARG A 473 3.97 13.13 26.88
C ARG A 473 3.65 14.12 25.76
N VAL A 474 3.31 15.36 26.12
CA VAL A 474 3.08 16.43 25.14
C VAL A 474 4.40 16.82 24.49
N LEU A 475 4.38 16.97 23.17
CA LEU A 475 5.48 17.52 22.36
C LEU A 475 5.14 18.95 21.94
N ARG A 476 6.10 19.85 22.08
CA ARG A 476 6.03 21.24 21.65
C ARG A 476 6.73 21.43 20.30
N PRO A 477 6.41 22.50 19.54
CA PRO A 477 7.21 22.89 18.39
C PRO A 477 8.71 23.01 18.74
N GLY A 478 9.59 22.62 17.82
CA GLY A 478 11.04 22.59 18.05
C GLY A 478 11.52 21.32 18.76
N LEU A 479 12.65 21.41 19.45
CA LEU A 479 13.35 20.28 20.06
C LEU A 479 12.69 19.85 21.38
N ASN A 480 12.39 18.54 21.47
CA ASN A 480 11.92 17.87 22.69
C ASN A 480 12.92 16.76 23.05
N VAL A 481 13.54 16.87 24.20
CA VAL A 481 14.51 15.88 24.73
C VAL A 481 13.76 14.83 25.55
N LEU A 482 14.07 13.56 25.29
CA LEU A 482 13.57 12.39 26.02
C LEU A 482 14.70 11.84 26.90
N GLU A 483 14.49 11.89 28.20
CA GLU A 483 15.45 11.36 29.19
C GLU A 483 15.26 9.87 29.43
#